data_f6098bad51fd1f03ae8dc1a27efe8360
#
_entry.id   f6098bad51fd1f03ae8dc1a27efe8360
#
_cell.length_a   1.000
_cell.length_b   1.000
_cell.length_c   1.000
_cell.angle_alpha   90.00
_cell.angle_beta   90.00
_cell.angle_gamma   90.00
#
_symmetry.space_group_name_H-M   'P 1'
#
loop_
_entity.id
_entity.type
_entity.pdbx_description
1 polymer ?
#
loop_
_entity_poly.entity_id
_entity_poly.type
_entity_poly.pdbx_seq_one_letter_code
_entity_poly.pdbx_strand_id
1 'polypeptide(L)'
;MVKGVKFRVYPNKEQQNLINRTLGCSRMIYNKGLSMRNIAYAAGDKIGYNQTSSMLTELKKQEDYAFLKEVDSIALQQSLRDLDRGFKNFFAKRAAHPRFKSKHDHHQSYRTMNQGNNIRITGRYIKLPKLGYIKIRQSMEIGHINHVTIERTPTGKYFVILNVDFDPELRPNAGGKIGIDVGIKAFYSDSNGNTVSNPKYLEKSARKLIREQRKLSRKQKGSSNRNKQRIKVALVHEKITNQRNDFLQKQSTMLVRENQTICIEDLHIKGMLRNHRLARSLSSVSWASFFSMLEYKASWYGNEIIKVPTMYPSSQTCSCCGYQNPL
;
A
#
# COMPACT_ATOMS: atom_id res chain seq x y z
N MET A 1 -9.67 8.04 -15.56
CA MET A 1 -8.79 7.91 -14.37
C MET A 1 -8.42 6.45 -14.13
N VAL A 2 -7.46 6.15 -13.23
CA VAL A 2 -7.13 4.76 -12.88
C VAL A 2 -7.38 4.48 -11.40
N LYS A 3 -7.87 3.27 -11.10
CA LYS A 3 -8.20 2.84 -9.74
C LYS A 3 -7.54 1.49 -9.42
N GLY A 4 -7.00 1.37 -8.21
CA GLY A 4 -6.50 0.12 -7.68
C GLY A 4 -7.59 -0.66 -6.94
N VAL A 5 -7.96 -1.86 -7.41
CA VAL A 5 -8.97 -2.72 -6.76
C VAL A 5 -8.34 -4.00 -6.27
N LYS A 6 -8.48 -4.31 -4.98
CA LYS A 6 -7.87 -5.49 -4.35
C LYS A 6 -8.89 -6.59 -4.12
N PHE A 7 -8.64 -7.77 -4.70
CA PHE A 7 -9.46 -8.97 -4.50
C PHE A 7 -8.67 -10.13 -3.91
N ARG A 8 -9.35 -10.94 -3.14
CA ARG A 8 -8.83 -12.21 -2.65
C ARG A 8 -8.83 -13.25 -3.77
N VAL A 9 -7.72 -14.00 -3.93
CA VAL A 9 -7.62 -15.14 -4.84
C VAL A 9 -7.26 -16.41 -4.10
N TYR A 10 -7.66 -17.56 -4.68
CA TYR A 10 -7.51 -18.88 -4.08
C TYR A 10 -6.74 -19.81 -5.04
N PRO A 11 -5.40 -19.64 -5.15
CA PRO A 11 -4.57 -20.50 -5.99
C PRO A 11 -4.48 -21.91 -5.41
N ASN A 12 -4.43 -22.93 -6.28
CA ASN A 12 -4.11 -24.31 -5.92
C ASN A 12 -2.64 -24.47 -5.54
N LYS A 13 -2.17 -25.66 -5.13
CA LYS A 13 -0.79 -25.89 -4.69
C LYS A 13 0.25 -25.56 -5.77
N GLU A 14 0.01 -25.95 -7.01
CA GLU A 14 0.89 -25.71 -8.15
C GLU A 14 0.98 -24.22 -8.46
N GLN A 15 -0.16 -23.53 -8.50
CA GLN A 15 -0.22 -22.07 -8.68
C GLN A 15 0.46 -21.32 -7.53
N GLN A 16 0.32 -21.77 -6.29
CA GLN A 16 1.03 -21.20 -5.14
C GLN A 16 2.54 -21.38 -5.29
N ASN A 17 3.01 -22.53 -5.74
CA ASN A 17 4.43 -22.78 -6.01
C ASN A 17 4.94 -21.83 -7.10
N LEU A 18 4.22 -21.69 -8.20
CA LEU A 18 4.61 -20.80 -9.30
C LEU A 18 4.59 -19.33 -8.88
N ILE A 19 3.60 -18.88 -8.10
CA ILE A 19 3.59 -17.52 -7.50
C ILE A 19 4.82 -17.31 -6.62
N ASN A 20 5.15 -18.27 -5.75
CA ASN A 20 6.31 -18.15 -4.85
C ASN A 20 7.64 -18.14 -5.62
N ARG A 21 7.74 -18.94 -6.69
CA ARG A 21 8.91 -18.92 -7.61
C ARG A 21 9.02 -17.57 -8.32
N THR A 22 7.92 -17.03 -8.85
CA THR A 22 7.88 -15.73 -9.50
C THR A 22 8.29 -14.61 -8.55
N LEU A 23 7.81 -14.62 -7.29
CA LEU A 23 8.24 -13.70 -6.23
C LEU A 23 9.75 -13.80 -5.96
N GLY A 24 10.28 -15.02 -5.90
CA GLY A 24 11.72 -15.28 -5.73
C GLY A 24 12.56 -14.74 -6.88
N CYS A 25 12.18 -15.06 -8.11
CA CYS A 25 12.86 -14.61 -9.33
C CYS A 25 12.81 -13.09 -9.49
N SER A 26 11.64 -12.46 -9.28
CA SER A 26 11.49 -11.00 -9.36
C SER A 26 12.39 -10.28 -8.34
N ARG A 27 12.48 -10.81 -7.10
CA ARG A 27 13.38 -10.30 -6.08
C ARG A 27 14.86 -10.45 -6.47
N MET A 28 15.23 -11.62 -6.99
CA MET A 28 16.60 -11.89 -7.45
C MET A 28 17.00 -10.94 -8.57
N ILE A 29 16.17 -10.77 -9.58
CA ILE A 29 16.44 -9.87 -10.72
C ILE A 29 16.53 -8.41 -10.25
N TYR A 30 15.62 -7.98 -9.37
CA TYR A 30 15.73 -6.65 -8.76
C TYR A 30 17.08 -6.46 -8.05
N ASN A 31 17.48 -7.42 -7.23
CA ASN A 31 18.73 -7.35 -6.47
C ASN A 31 19.98 -7.40 -7.38
N LYS A 32 19.99 -8.25 -8.42
CA LYS A 32 21.07 -8.26 -9.42
C LYS A 32 21.16 -6.91 -10.15
N GLY A 33 20.04 -6.35 -10.58
CA GLY A 33 20.00 -5.02 -11.20
C GLY A 33 20.49 -3.92 -10.26
N LEU A 34 20.14 -3.95 -8.98
CA LEU A 34 20.63 -3.00 -7.98
C LEU A 34 22.16 -3.16 -7.78
N SER A 35 22.65 -4.40 -7.63
CA SER A 35 24.08 -4.68 -7.49
C SER A 35 24.87 -4.17 -8.71
N MET A 36 24.39 -4.45 -9.92
CA MET A 36 24.99 -3.98 -11.16
C MET A 36 25.09 -2.45 -11.21
N ARG A 37 24.00 -1.74 -10.84
CA ARG A 37 23.98 -0.26 -10.81
C ARG A 37 24.95 0.31 -9.76
N ASN A 38 25.05 -0.33 -8.59
CA ASN A 38 25.97 0.11 -7.54
C ASN A 38 27.44 -0.09 -7.94
N ILE A 39 27.77 -1.22 -8.59
CA ILE A 39 29.12 -1.50 -9.09
C ILE A 39 29.51 -0.51 -10.19
N ALA A 40 28.63 -0.28 -11.17
CA ALA A 40 28.88 0.67 -12.25
C ALA A 40 29.09 2.08 -11.69
N TYR A 41 28.27 2.51 -10.75
CA TYR A 41 28.41 3.83 -10.11
C TYR A 41 29.75 3.97 -9.36
N ALA A 42 30.21 2.93 -8.68
CA ALA A 42 31.53 2.92 -8.01
C ALA A 42 32.69 2.97 -9.03
N ALA A 43 32.49 2.50 -10.26
CA ALA A 43 33.45 2.61 -11.37
C ALA A 43 33.35 3.95 -12.14
N GLY A 44 32.43 4.86 -11.75
CA GLY A 44 32.21 6.13 -12.44
C GLY A 44 31.17 6.07 -13.58
N ASP A 45 30.59 4.90 -13.84
CA ASP A 45 29.64 4.68 -14.92
C ASP A 45 28.19 4.92 -14.46
N LYS A 46 27.34 5.41 -15.40
CA LYS A 46 25.91 5.58 -15.19
C LYS A 46 25.13 4.59 -16.05
N ILE A 47 24.51 3.60 -15.42
CA ILE A 47 23.67 2.64 -16.11
C ILE A 47 22.19 2.79 -15.69
N GLY A 48 21.31 2.56 -16.66
CA GLY A 48 19.86 2.71 -16.48
C GLY A 48 19.08 1.41 -16.67
N TYR A 49 17.81 1.56 -17.02
CA TYR A 49 16.91 0.43 -17.27
C TYR A 49 17.41 -0.45 -18.44
N ASN A 50 17.89 0.14 -19.53
CA ASN A 50 18.26 -0.61 -20.75
C ASN A 50 19.37 -1.63 -20.46
N GLN A 51 20.45 -1.21 -19.78
CA GLN A 51 21.56 -2.09 -19.43
C GLN A 51 21.14 -3.21 -18.46
N THR A 52 20.28 -2.88 -17.46
CA THR A 52 19.74 -3.90 -16.54
C THR A 52 18.78 -4.86 -17.26
N SER A 53 18.06 -4.39 -18.28
CA SER A 53 17.19 -5.23 -19.12
C SER A 53 18.01 -6.16 -20.02
N SER A 54 19.10 -5.67 -20.59
CA SER A 54 20.04 -6.51 -21.38
C SER A 54 20.65 -7.60 -20.48
N MET A 55 21.07 -7.27 -19.25
CA MET A 55 21.51 -8.26 -18.27
C MET A 55 20.48 -9.38 -18.07
N LEU A 56 19.18 -9.05 -17.94
CA LEU A 56 18.13 -10.07 -17.80
C LEU A 56 18.04 -10.98 -19.02
N THR A 57 18.23 -10.45 -20.21
CA THR A 57 18.23 -11.22 -21.46
C THR A 57 19.41 -12.19 -21.50
N GLU A 58 20.60 -11.73 -21.15
CA GLU A 58 21.80 -12.59 -21.09
C GLU A 58 21.71 -13.66 -20.01
N LEU A 59 21.19 -13.31 -18.82
CA LEU A 59 20.96 -14.31 -17.76
C LEU A 59 20.04 -15.44 -18.23
N LYS A 60 19.00 -15.15 -19.01
CA LYS A 60 18.07 -16.17 -19.51
C LYS A 60 18.70 -17.13 -20.53
N LYS A 61 19.85 -16.80 -21.12
CA LYS A 61 20.59 -17.68 -22.05
C LYS A 61 21.43 -18.70 -21.27
N GLN A 62 21.86 -18.38 -20.05
CA GLN A 62 22.69 -19.25 -19.23
C GLN A 62 21.88 -20.41 -18.64
N GLU A 63 22.47 -21.61 -18.62
CA GLU A 63 21.84 -22.83 -18.09
C GLU A 63 21.49 -22.71 -16.61
N ASP A 64 22.36 -22.14 -15.78
CA ASP A 64 22.15 -21.91 -14.35
C ASP A 64 20.91 -21.05 -14.05
N TYR A 65 20.43 -20.29 -15.03
CA TYR A 65 19.25 -19.42 -14.92
C TYR A 65 18.06 -19.87 -15.77
N ALA A 66 18.06 -21.11 -16.26
CA ALA A 66 16.97 -21.66 -17.07
C ALA A 66 15.59 -21.54 -16.40
N PHE A 67 15.54 -21.62 -15.07
CA PHE A 67 14.33 -21.45 -14.26
C PHE A 67 13.65 -20.08 -14.44
N LEU A 68 14.36 -19.05 -14.94
CA LEU A 68 13.76 -17.73 -15.24
C LEU A 68 12.77 -17.78 -16.41
N LYS A 69 12.86 -18.81 -17.28
CA LYS A 69 11.93 -19.02 -18.40
C LYS A 69 10.59 -19.62 -17.94
N GLU A 70 10.57 -20.25 -16.78
CA GLU A 70 9.36 -20.91 -16.23
C GLU A 70 8.38 -19.90 -15.60
N VAL A 71 8.88 -18.76 -15.16
CA VAL A 71 8.06 -17.71 -14.52
C VAL A 71 7.61 -16.64 -15.52
N ASP A 72 6.73 -15.76 -15.08
CA ASP A 72 6.24 -14.66 -15.90
C ASP A 72 7.38 -13.67 -16.25
N SER A 73 7.70 -13.62 -17.52
CA SER A 73 8.78 -12.78 -18.07
C SER A 73 8.51 -11.28 -17.86
N ILE A 74 7.25 -10.87 -17.96
CA ILE A 74 6.84 -9.46 -17.75
C ILE A 74 7.07 -9.08 -16.28
N ALA A 75 6.78 -9.98 -15.32
CA ALA A 75 7.04 -9.73 -13.91
C ALA A 75 8.53 -9.46 -13.62
N LEU A 76 9.43 -10.15 -14.30
CA LEU A 76 10.88 -9.92 -14.17
C LEU A 76 11.28 -8.53 -14.72
N GLN A 77 10.76 -8.16 -15.89
CA GLN A 77 11.00 -6.84 -16.47
C GLN A 77 10.42 -5.72 -15.59
N GLN A 78 9.21 -5.92 -15.04
CA GLN A 78 8.60 -4.93 -14.15
C GLN A 78 9.40 -4.75 -12.86
N SER A 79 10.09 -5.76 -12.35
CA SER A 79 10.98 -5.61 -11.20
C SER A 79 12.15 -4.66 -11.48
N LEU A 80 12.70 -4.68 -12.70
CA LEU A 80 13.74 -3.74 -13.13
C LEU A 80 13.20 -2.33 -13.39
N ARG A 81 11.97 -2.20 -13.93
CA ARG A 81 11.29 -0.90 -14.05
C ARG A 81 10.99 -0.28 -12.68
N ASP A 82 10.64 -1.10 -11.69
CA ASP A 82 10.43 -0.64 -10.31
C ASP A 82 11.74 -0.18 -9.66
N LEU A 83 12.86 -0.85 -9.95
CA LEU A 83 14.19 -0.41 -9.55
C LEU A 83 14.53 0.95 -10.17
N ASP A 84 14.33 1.10 -11.47
CA ASP A 84 14.59 2.36 -12.19
C ASP A 84 13.75 3.52 -11.63
N ARG A 85 12.46 3.27 -11.36
CA ARG A 85 11.60 4.23 -10.69
C ARG A 85 12.10 4.59 -9.28
N GLY A 86 12.61 3.60 -8.54
CA GLY A 86 13.23 3.80 -7.23
C GLY A 86 14.42 4.78 -7.30
N PHE A 87 15.30 4.62 -8.28
CA PHE A 87 16.40 5.55 -8.51
C PHE A 87 15.94 6.94 -8.96
N LYS A 88 14.96 7.03 -9.86
CA LYS A 88 14.35 8.33 -10.25
C LYS A 88 13.78 9.08 -9.06
N ASN A 89 13.11 8.39 -8.14
CA ASN A 89 12.60 8.99 -6.92
C ASN A 89 13.72 9.40 -5.94
N PHE A 90 14.80 8.64 -5.87
CA PHE A 90 15.97 8.97 -5.06
C PHE A 90 16.65 10.25 -5.57
N PHE A 91 16.96 10.32 -6.87
CA PHE A 91 17.58 11.51 -7.45
C PHE A 91 16.68 12.76 -7.38
N ALA A 92 15.36 12.56 -7.47
CA ALA A 92 14.38 13.62 -7.25
C ALA A 92 14.16 13.97 -5.75
N LYS A 93 14.95 13.40 -4.81
CA LYS A 93 14.87 13.62 -3.35
C LYS A 93 13.49 13.24 -2.74
N ARG A 94 12.69 12.43 -3.46
CA ARG A 94 11.37 11.96 -3.01
C ARG A 94 11.45 10.69 -2.17
N ALA A 95 12.53 9.92 -2.28
CA ALA A 95 12.74 8.66 -1.56
C ALA A 95 14.22 8.46 -1.21
N ALA A 96 14.49 7.56 -0.25
CA ALA A 96 15.85 7.10 0.05
C ALA A 96 16.39 6.19 -1.07
N HIS A 97 17.71 5.94 -1.06
CA HIS A 97 18.37 5.03 -2.00
C HIS A 97 17.71 3.65 -1.99
N PRO A 98 17.52 3.01 -3.16
CA PRO A 98 16.96 1.66 -3.26
C PRO A 98 17.75 0.66 -2.42
N ARG A 99 17.03 -0.26 -1.73
CA ARG A 99 17.63 -1.30 -0.88
C ARG A 99 17.45 -2.69 -1.48
N PHE A 100 18.33 -3.61 -1.14
CA PHE A 100 18.17 -5.02 -1.48
C PHE A 100 16.89 -5.58 -0.83
N LYS A 101 16.11 -6.31 -1.61
CA LYS A 101 14.88 -6.98 -1.14
C LYS A 101 15.22 -8.30 -0.48
N SER A 102 14.60 -8.60 0.67
CA SER A 102 14.76 -9.86 1.41
C SER A 102 13.57 -10.81 1.20
N LYS A 103 13.80 -12.12 1.29
CA LYS A 103 12.71 -13.11 1.35
C LYS A 103 11.89 -13.03 2.62
N HIS A 104 12.40 -12.32 3.62
CA HIS A 104 11.73 -12.11 4.92
C HIS A 104 10.92 -10.83 4.97
N ASP A 105 10.93 -10.02 3.90
CA ASP A 105 10.11 -8.82 3.82
C ASP A 105 8.62 -9.17 3.92
N HIS A 106 7.90 -8.34 4.66
CA HIS A 106 6.47 -8.56 4.91
C HIS A 106 5.61 -8.32 3.66
N HIS A 107 6.10 -7.49 2.73
CA HIS A 107 5.43 -7.20 1.46
C HIS A 107 6.10 -7.98 0.33
N GLN A 108 5.47 -9.10 -0.04
CA GLN A 108 5.92 -9.91 -1.18
C GLN A 108 4.92 -9.77 -2.31
N SER A 109 5.32 -9.08 -3.36
CA SER A 109 4.49 -8.87 -4.53
C SER A 109 5.33 -8.80 -5.81
N TYR A 110 4.69 -9.12 -6.94
CA TYR A 110 5.21 -8.83 -8.26
C TYR A 110 4.09 -8.27 -9.13
N ARG A 111 4.44 -7.49 -10.13
CA ARG A 111 3.52 -6.88 -11.06
C ARG A 111 3.68 -7.46 -12.45
N THR A 112 2.57 -7.67 -13.15
CA THR A 112 2.54 -8.06 -14.55
C THR A 112 1.58 -7.17 -15.33
N MET A 113 1.88 -6.92 -16.61
CA MET A 113 1.10 -6.05 -17.48
C MET A 113 0.11 -6.86 -18.29
N ASN A 114 -1.03 -6.27 -18.58
CA ASN A 114 -2.01 -6.84 -19.49
C ASN A 114 -1.59 -6.54 -20.94
N GLN A 115 -1.12 -7.57 -21.62
CA GLN A 115 -0.73 -7.49 -23.04
C GLN A 115 -1.60 -8.45 -23.85
N GLY A 116 -2.26 -7.95 -24.88
CA GLY A 116 -3.11 -8.78 -25.73
C GLY A 116 -4.25 -9.49 -24.96
N ASN A 117 -4.81 -8.83 -23.94
CA ASN A 117 -5.91 -9.36 -23.13
C ASN A 117 -5.60 -10.69 -22.41
N ASN A 118 -4.31 -10.89 -22.05
CA ASN A 118 -3.84 -12.07 -21.35
C ASN A 118 -4.25 -12.09 -19.85
N ILE A 119 -4.74 -10.95 -19.33
CA ILE A 119 -5.32 -10.80 -18.00
C ILE A 119 -6.79 -10.41 -18.16
N ARG A 120 -7.69 -11.31 -17.73
CA ARG A 120 -9.14 -11.07 -17.80
C ARG A 120 -9.86 -11.80 -16.68
N ILE A 121 -11.01 -11.29 -16.30
CA ILE A 121 -11.94 -11.97 -15.39
C ILE A 121 -13.03 -12.66 -16.22
N THR A 122 -13.29 -13.92 -15.91
CA THR A 122 -14.35 -14.72 -16.52
C THR A 122 -15.14 -15.40 -15.41
N GLY A 123 -16.34 -14.92 -15.13
CA GLY A 123 -17.15 -15.38 -14.01
C GLY A 123 -16.41 -15.26 -12.67
N ARG A 124 -16.21 -16.36 -11.98
CA ARG A 124 -15.52 -16.42 -10.67
C ARG A 124 -14.01 -16.67 -10.76
N TYR A 125 -13.42 -16.48 -11.92
CA TYR A 125 -12.01 -16.76 -12.18
C TYR A 125 -11.32 -15.56 -12.82
N ILE A 126 -10.06 -15.34 -12.43
CA ILE A 126 -9.14 -14.45 -13.12
C ILE A 126 -8.10 -15.27 -13.86
N LYS A 127 -7.90 -15.00 -15.16
CA LYS A 127 -6.78 -15.53 -15.93
C LYS A 127 -5.56 -14.67 -15.70
N LEU A 128 -4.42 -15.29 -15.40
CA LEU A 128 -3.12 -14.62 -15.20
C LEU A 128 -2.04 -15.33 -16.03
N PRO A 129 -1.02 -14.59 -16.52
CA PRO A 129 0.07 -15.16 -17.29
C PRO A 129 0.78 -16.28 -16.52
N LYS A 130 1.05 -17.41 -17.20
CA LYS A 130 1.67 -18.64 -16.66
C LYS A 130 0.85 -19.37 -15.58
N LEU A 131 -0.03 -18.68 -14.86
CA LEU A 131 -0.84 -19.24 -13.76
C LEU A 131 -2.18 -19.83 -14.22
N GLY A 132 -2.64 -19.44 -15.43
CA GLY A 132 -3.97 -19.85 -15.90
C GLY A 132 -5.10 -19.20 -15.09
N TYR A 133 -6.20 -19.94 -14.91
CA TYR A 133 -7.37 -19.47 -14.20
C TYR A 133 -7.27 -19.72 -12.70
N ILE A 134 -7.44 -18.65 -11.90
CA ILE A 134 -7.46 -18.72 -10.44
C ILE A 134 -8.81 -18.22 -9.93
N LYS A 135 -9.40 -18.92 -8.97
CA LYS A 135 -10.66 -18.49 -8.33
C LYS A 135 -10.46 -17.16 -7.62
N ILE A 136 -11.34 -16.19 -7.92
CA ILE A 136 -11.33 -14.83 -7.36
C ILE A 136 -12.63 -14.56 -6.60
N ARG A 137 -12.54 -13.80 -5.52
CA ARG A 137 -13.72 -13.25 -4.84
C ARG A 137 -13.91 -11.80 -5.30
N GLN A 138 -14.61 -11.66 -6.41
CA GLN A 138 -14.99 -10.36 -6.96
C GLN A 138 -16.21 -9.80 -6.21
N SER A 139 -16.19 -8.52 -5.88
CA SER A 139 -17.25 -7.82 -5.17
C SER A 139 -17.84 -6.65 -5.96
N MET A 140 -17.32 -6.37 -7.16
CA MET A 140 -17.79 -5.29 -8.04
C MET A 140 -17.42 -5.59 -9.49
N GLU A 141 -18.12 -4.99 -10.42
CA GLU A 141 -17.74 -5.02 -11.84
C GLU A 141 -16.43 -4.29 -12.08
N ILE A 142 -15.66 -4.77 -13.04
CA ILE A 142 -14.32 -4.29 -13.35
C ILE A 142 -14.27 -3.92 -14.83
N GLY A 143 -13.84 -2.70 -15.11
CA GLY A 143 -13.55 -2.21 -16.44
C GLY A 143 -12.24 -2.77 -17.02
N HIS A 144 -11.64 -2.07 -17.96
CA HIS A 144 -10.38 -2.50 -18.57
C HIS A 144 -9.24 -2.62 -17.54
N ILE A 145 -8.53 -3.75 -17.57
CA ILE A 145 -7.42 -4.03 -16.67
C ILE A 145 -6.11 -3.65 -17.36
N ASN A 146 -5.39 -2.66 -16.83
CA ASN A 146 -4.08 -2.23 -17.34
C ASN A 146 -2.95 -3.16 -16.88
N HIS A 147 -2.91 -3.44 -15.59
CA HIS A 147 -1.95 -4.36 -14.99
C HIS A 147 -2.46 -4.96 -13.68
N VAL A 148 -1.78 -6.01 -13.25
CA VAL A 148 -2.10 -6.70 -12.00
C VAL A 148 -0.86 -6.81 -11.13
N THR A 149 -1.03 -6.51 -9.84
CA THR A 149 -0.03 -6.86 -8.82
C THR A 149 -0.53 -8.05 -8.02
N ILE A 150 0.24 -9.13 -8.02
CA ILE A 150 -0.02 -10.33 -7.23
C ILE A 150 0.73 -10.20 -5.91
N GLU A 151 0.01 -10.30 -4.80
CA GLU A 151 0.54 -10.15 -3.46
C GLU A 151 0.33 -11.42 -2.64
N ARG A 152 1.36 -11.82 -1.89
CA ARG A 152 1.29 -12.83 -0.84
C ARG A 152 1.48 -12.16 0.53
N THR A 153 0.49 -12.31 1.40
CA THR A 153 0.55 -11.76 2.76
C THR A 153 1.39 -12.64 3.71
N PRO A 154 1.86 -12.09 4.84
CA PRO A 154 2.54 -12.87 5.89
C PRO A 154 1.67 -14.00 6.48
N THR A 155 0.34 -13.91 6.35
CA THR A 155 -0.62 -14.93 6.79
C THR A 155 -0.81 -16.04 5.76
N GLY A 156 -0.09 -16.01 4.63
CA GLY A 156 -0.20 -16.99 3.54
C GLY A 156 -1.40 -16.81 2.64
N LYS A 157 -2.08 -15.68 2.71
CA LYS A 157 -3.18 -15.33 1.82
C LYS A 157 -2.66 -14.69 0.54
N TYR A 158 -3.39 -14.90 -0.56
CA TYR A 158 -3.06 -14.34 -1.86
C TYR A 158 -4.11 -13.32 -2.30
N PHE A 159 -3.65 -12.23 -2.87
CA PHE A 159 -4.48 -11.16 -3.41
C PHE A 159 -3.99 -10.75 -4.79
N VAL A 160 -4.91 -10.26 -5.60
CA VAL A 160 -4.61 -9.50 -6.82
C VAL A 160 -5.07 -8.07 -6.61
N ILE A 161 -4.23 -7.13 -7.01
CA ILE A 161 -4.54 -5.71 -7.04
C ILE A 161 -4.58 -5.34 -8.52
N LEU A 162 -5.78 -5.09 -9.02
CA LEU A 162 -6.04 -4.73 -10.39
C LEU A 162 -5.93 -3.22 -10.54
N ASN A 163 -5.11 -2.75 -11.46
CA ASN A 163 -5.15 -1.36 -11.91
C ASN A 163 -6.10 -1.29 -13.09
N VAL A 164 -7.23 -0.64 -12.89
CA VAL A 164 -8.33 -0.59 -13.85
C VAL A 164 -8.64 0.84 -14.24
N ASP A 165 -9.11 1.00 -15.46
CA ASP A 165 -9.68 2.25 -15.89
C ASP A 165 -10.99 2.48 -15.12
N PHE A 166 -11.18 3.69 -14.67
CA PHE A 166 -12.29 4.09 -13.84
C PHE A 166 -12.77 5.47 -14.31
N ASP A 167 -14.02 5.53 -14.65
CA ASP A 167 -14.71 6.79 -14.95
C ASP A 167 -15.60 7.12 -13.75
N PRO A 168 -15.17 8.08 -12.90
CA PRO A 168 -15.96 8.43 -11.73
C PRO A 168 -17.23 9.17 -12.14
N GLU A 169 -18.36 8.74 -11.66
CA GLU A 169 -19.59 9.50 -11.73
C GLU A 169 -19.43 10.75 -10.85
N LEU A 170 -19.31 11.91 -11.49
CA LEU A 170 -19.36 13.18 -10.79
C LEU A 170 -20.71 13.26 -10.06
N ARG A 171 -20.66 13.43 -8.75
CA ARG A 171 -21.88 13.54 -7.95
C ARG A 171 -22.43 14.96 -8.05
N PRO A 172 -23.76 15.12 -7.99
CA PRO A 172 -24.35 16.43 -7.82
C PRO A 172 -23.72 17.13 -6.63
N ASN A 173 -23.43 18.40 -6.79
CA ASN A 173 -22.87 19.22 -5.72
C ASN A 173 -23.81 19.20 -4.51
N ALA A 174 -23.39 18.57 -3.40
CA ALA A 174 -24.16 18.54 -2.16
C ALA A 174 -24.18 19.90 -1.43
N GLY A 175 -23.41 20.90 -1.93
CA GLY A 175 -23.34 22.26 -1.41
C GLY A 175 -22.71 22.39 -0.01
N GLY A 176 -22.48 21.27 0.70
CA GLY A 176 -21.95 21.26 2.05
C GLY A 176 -20.47 21.65 2.12
N LYS A 177 -20.13 22.46 3.14
CA LYS A 177 -18.73 22.73 3.52
C LYS A 177 -18.52 22.24 4.94
N ILE A 178 -17.41 21.55 5.18
CA ILE A 178 -17.09 21.02 6.52
C ILE A 178 -15.60 21.22 6.82
N GLY A 179 -15.32 21.69 8.03
CA GLY A 179 -13.96 21.68 8.60
C GLY A 179 -13.80 20.46 9.51
N ILE A 180 -12.66 19.80 9.47
CA ILE A 180 -12.34 18.68 10.37
C ILE A 180 -10.99 18.91 11.06
N ASP A 181 -11.04 18.81 12.39
CA ASP A 181 -9.87 18.80 13.27
C ASP A 181 -9.63 17.37 13.77
N VAL A 182 -8.44 16.82 13.50
CA VAL A 182 -8.10 15.45 13.85
C VAL A 182 -7.42 15.35 15.22
N GLY A 183 -7.86 14.42 16.05
CA GLY A 183 -7.36 14.24 17.40
C GLY A 183 -6.97 12.81 17.75
N ILE A 184 -6.25 12.63 18.87
CA ILE A 184 -5.90 11.32 19.42
C ILE A 184 -7.03 10.76 20.30
N LYS A 185 -7.70 11.60 21.08
CA LYS A 185 -8.85 11.19 21.92
C LYS A 185 -10.08 10.90 21.06
N ALA A 186 -10.55 11.89 20.34
CA ALA A 186 -11.46 11.75 19.21
C ALA A 186 -10.65 11.49 17.94
N PHE A 187 -11.22 10.82 16.96
CA PHE A 187 -10.58 10.61 15.66
C PHE A 187 -10.58 11.92 14.86
N TYR A 188 -11.72 12.61 14.83
CA TYR A 188 -11.85 14.01 14.43
C TYR A 188 -13.08 14.62 15.10
N SER A 189 -13.10 15.96 15.17
CA SER A 189 -14.28 16.78 15.40
C SER A 189 -14.56 17.60 14.15
N ASP A 190 -15.83 17.86 13.85
CA ASP A 190 -16.21 18.64 12.68
C ASP A 190 -16.75 20.04 13.05
N SER A 191 -16.84 20.93 12.07
CA SER A 191 -17.34 22.30 12.25
C SER A 191 -18.82 22.37 12.66
N ASN A 192 -19.56 21.26 12.58
CA ASN A 192 -20.96 21.17 13.00
C ASN A 192 -21.10 20.72 14.47
N GLY A 193 -19.97 20.56 15.18
CA GLY A 193 -19.95 20.11 16.57
C GLY A 193 -20.01 18.59 16.77
N ASN A 194 -20.02 17.81 15.69
CA ASN A 194 -20.00 16.36 15.81
C ASN A 194 -18.58 15.87 16.10
N THR A 195 -18.49 14.79 16.88
CA THR A 195 -17.23 14.17 17.24
C THR A 195 -17.25 12.69 16.94
N VAL A 196 -16.27 12.22 16.17
CA VAL A 196 -16.09 10.81 15.84
C VAL A 196 -15.06 10.20 16.79
N SER A 197 -15.46 9.18 17.53
CA SER A 197 -14.60 8.51 18.50
C SER A 197 -13.45 7.73 17.83
N ASN A 198 -12.27 7.75 18.45
CA ASN A 198 -11.16 6.90 18.03
C ASN A 198 -11.42 5.44 18.44
N PRO A 199 -11.49 4.48 17.50
CA PRO A 199 -11.84 3.08 17.81
C PRO A 199 -10.73 2.31 18.53
N LYS A 200 -9.50 2.80 18.60
CA LYS A 200 -8.34 2.27 19.34
C LYS A 200 -8.09 0.77 19.11
N TYR A 201 -8.17 0.30 17.87
CA TYR A 201 -8.04 -1.13 17.51
C TYR A 201 -6.73 -1.76 17.97
N LEU A 202 -5.61 -1.01 17.90
CA LEU A 202 -4.30 -1.47 18.37
C LEU A 202 -4.31 -1.70 19.88
N GLU A 203 -4.88 -0.78 20.66
CA GLU A 203 -4.97 -0.87 22.12
C GLU A 203 -5.82 -2.06 22.54
N LYS A 204 -7.01 -2.21 21.93
CA LYS A 204 -7.90 -3.36 22.17
C LYS A 204 -7.24 -4.70 21.87
N SER A 205 -6.33 -4.76 20.90
CA SER A 205 -5.61 -5.97 20.53
C SER A 205 -4.25 -6.13 21.22
N ALA A 206 -3.79 -5.12 21.96
CA ALA A 206 -2.43 -5.06 22.50
C ALA A 206 -2.06 -6.26 23.40
N ARG A 207 -2.95 -6.63 24.33
CA ARG A 207 -2.73 -7.78 25.23
C ARG A 207 -2.50 -9.09 24.43
N LYS A 208 -3.34 -9.31 23.41
CA LYS A 208 -3.22 -10.50 22.53
C LYS A 208 -1.93 -10.44 21.72
N LEU A 209 -1.59 -9.30 21.14
CA LEU A 209 -0.39 -9.11 20.35
C LEU A 209 0.88 -9.40 21.18
N ILE A 210 1.00 -8.80 22.36
CA ILE A 210 2.12 -9.01 23.30
C ILE A 210 2.25 -10.49 23.67
N ARG A 211 1.15 -11.15 24.00
CA ARG A 211 1.14 -12.58 24.32
C ARG A 211 1.68 -13.44 23.18
N GLU A 212 1.19 -13.20 21.95
CA GLU A 212 1.62 -13.98 20.79
C GLU A 212 3.08 -13.67 20.38
N GLN A 213 3.53 -12.42 20.57
CA GLN A 213 4.93 -12.02 20.35
C GLN A 213 5.88 -12.68 21.39
N ARG A 214 5.50 -12.70 22.68
CA ARG A 214 6.26 -13.39 23.72
C ARG A 214 6.40 -14.89 23.43
N LYS A 215 5.32 -15.54 22.95
CA LYS A 215 5.37 -16.95 22.51
C LYS A 215 6.30 -17.13 21.32
N LEU A 216 6.34 -16.17 20.38
CA LEU A 216 7.21 -16.22 19.21
C LEU A 216 8.69 -16.07 19.60
N SER A 217 9.02 -15.15 20.51
CA SER A 217 10.40 -14.90 20.94
C SER A 217 11.04 -16.12 21.64
N ARG A 218 10.23 -16.91 22.37
CA ARG A 218 10.70 -18.12 23.09
C ARG A 218 10.92 -19.33 22.18
N LYS A 219 10.55 -19.27 20.89
CA LYS A 219 10.69 -20.40 19.97
C LYS A 219 12.01 -20.35 19.21
N GLN A 220 12.62 -21.50 19.01
CA GLN A 220 13.88 -21.66 18.28
C GLN A 220 13.76 -21.10 16.85
N LYS A 221 14.71 -20.26 16.44
CA LYS A 221 14.78 -19.70 15.09
C LYS A 221 14.92 -20.84 14.07
N GLY A 222 14.17 -20.75 12.96
CA GLY A 222 14.16 -21.77 11.91
C GLY A 222 13.16 -22.91 12.14
N SER A 223 12.68 -23.16 13.37
CA SER A 223 11.78 -24.27 13.65
C SER A 223 10.38 -24.11 13.01
N SER A 224 9.74 -25.24 12.67
CA SER A 224 8.35 -25.28 12.17
C SER A 224 7.37 -24.65 13.17
N ASN A 225 7.56 -24.89 14.47
CA ASN A 225 6.73 -24.30 15.52
C ASN A 225 6.86 -22.77 15.59
N ARG A 226 8.06 -22.22 15.31
CA ARG A 226 8.24 -20.77 15.20
C ARG A 226 7.51 -20.22 13.97
N ASN A 227 7.55 -20.92 12.84
CA ASN A 227 6.82 -20.51 11.63
C ASN A 227 5.30 -20.50 11.85
N LYS A 228 4.74 -21.52 12.51
CA LYS A 228 3.33 -21.55 12.92
C LYS A 228 2.97 -20.38 13.84
N GLN A 229 3.85 -20.06 14.80
CA GLN A 229 3.62 -18.96 15.74
C GLN A 229 3.72 -17.58 15.04
N ARG A 230 4.64 -17.42 14.06
CA ARG A 230 4.76 -16.22 13.25
C ARG A 230 3.46 -15.90 12.51
N ILE A 231 2.77 -16.91 11.98
CA ILE A 231 1.47 -16.75 11.33
C ILE A 231 0.42 -16.25 12.34
N LYS A 232 0.42 -16.75 13.60
CA LYS A 232 -0.52 -16.26 14.62
C LYS A 232 -0.31 -14.79 14.95
N VAL A 233 0.94 -14.33 15.06
CA VAL A 233 1.26 -12.90 15.21
C VAL A 233 0.80 -12.09 13.99
N ALA A 234 1.08 -12.58 12.78
CA ALA A 234 0.65 -11.94 11.54
C ALA A 234 -0.87 -11.79 11.43
N LEU A 235 -1.65 -12.80 11.88
CA LEU A 235 -3.12 -12.75 11.90
C LEU A 235 -3.64 -11.66 12.84
N VAL A 236 -2.98 -11.40 13.99
CA VAL A 236 -3.38 -10.29 14.88
C VAL A 236 -3.13 -8.95 14.20
N HIS A 237 -1.96 -8.76 13.58
CA HIS A 237 -1.66 -7.55 12.82
C HIS A 237 -2.63 -7.35 11.64
N GLU A 238 -2.93 -8.40 10.88
CA GLU A 238 -3.89 -8.35 9.77
C GLU A 238 -5.28 -7.90 10.26
N LYS A 239 -5.76 -8.43 11.38
CA LYS A 239 -7.04 -8.02 11.97
C LYS A 239 -7.05 -6.53 12.30
N ILE A 240 -6.01 -6.04 12.99
CA ILE A 240 -5.90 -4.61 13.37
C ILE A 240 -5.89 -3.73 12.12
N THR A 241 -5.09 -4.10 11.12
CA THR A 241 -4.98 -3.35 9.86
C THR A 241 -6.30 -3.32 9.09
N ASN A 242 -7.01 -4.45 9.00
CA ASN A 242 -8.29 -4.52 8.30
C ASN A 242 -9.37 -3.70 9.00
N GLN A 243 -9.48 -3.79 10.33
CA GLN A 243 -10.44 -3.00 11.10
C GLN A 243 -10.17 -1.49 10.96
N ARG A 244 -8.90 -1.09 11.02
CA ARG A 244 -8.50 0.30 10.82
C ARG A 244 -8.83 0.79 9.41
N ASN A 245 -8.46 0.03 8.39
CA ASN A 245 -8.74 0.41 7.01
C ASN A 245 -10.24 0.50 6.72
N ASP A 246 -11.05 -0.44 7.25
CA ASP A 246 -12.52 -0.39 7.12
C ASP A 246 -13.09 0.90 7.74
N PHE A 247 -12.65 1.25 8.94
CA PHE A 247 -13.04 2.49 9.60
C PHE A 247 -12.66 3.73 8.79
N LEU A 248 -11.38 3.83 8.36
CA LEU A 248 -10.90 4.96 7.57
C LEU A 248 -11.64 5.08 6.22
N GLN A 249 -11.91 3.95 5.57
CA GLN A 249 -12.68 3.92 4.32
C GLN A 249 -14.11 4.43 4.51
N LYS A 250 -14.78 4.01 5.59
CA LYS A 250 -16.15 4.45 5.91
C LYS A 250 -16.19 5.94 6.19
N GLN A 251 -15.31 6.45 7.08
CA GLN A 251 -15.28 7.87 7.45
C GLN A 251 -14.95 8.76 6.24
N SER A 252 -13.91 8.42 5.47
CA SER A 252 -13.54 9.21 4.30
C SER A 252 -14.60 9.17 3.18
N THR A 253 -15.34 8.04 3.04
CA THR A 253 -16.44 7.97 2.07
C THR A 253 -17.63 8.83 2.50
N MET A 254 -17.99 8.79 3.78
CA MET A 254 -19.09 9.57 4.33
C MET A 254 -18.82 11.07 4.13
N LEU A 255 -17.66 11.57 4.54
CA LEU A 255 -17.31 12.98 4.40
C LEU A 255 -17.35 13.46 2.95
N VAL A 256 -16.78 12.69 2.01
CA VAL A 256 -16.78 13.03 0.58
C VAL A 256 -18.19 12.95 -0.03
N ARG A 257 -19.07 12.09 0.50
CA ARG A 257 -20.46 11.98 0.00
C ARG A 257 -21.34 13.13 0.44
N GLU A 258 -21.12 13.64 1.63
CA GLU A 258 -22.02 14.61 2.29
C GLU A 258 -21.58 16.06 2.08
N ASN A 259 -20.32 16.30 1.66
CA ASN A 259 -19.77 17.64 1.57
C ASN A 259 -19.07 17.88 0.24
N GLN A 260 -19.25 19.07 -0.34
CA GLN A 260 -18.55 19.51 -1.55
C GLN A 260 -17.14 19.99 -1.24
N THR A 261 -16.97 20.73 -0.14
CA THR A 261 -15.67 21.26 0.29
C THR A 261 -15.34 20.73 1.67
N ILE A 262 -14.13 20.16 1.82
CA ILE A 262 -13.63 19.63 3.09
C ILE A 262 -12.34 20.36 3.45
N CYS A 263 -12.36 21.10 4.57
CA CYS A 263 -11.18 21.79 5.10
C CYS A 263 -10.48 20.88 6.10
N ILE A 264 -9.17 20.69 5.94
CA ILE A 264 -8.32 19.87 6.81
C ILE A 264 -7.06 20.64 7.21
N GLU A 265 -6.48 20.30 8.35
CA GLU A 265 -5.18 20.83 8.74
C GLU A 265 -4.04 20.17 7.94
N ASP A 266 -3.05 20.96 7.54
CA ASP A 266 -1.81 20.44 6.94
C ASP A 266 -0.81 20.05 8.05
N LEU A 267 -0.99 18.83 8.59
CA LEU A 267 -0.19 18.33 9.69
C LEU A 267 1.15 17.75 9.26
N HIS A 268 2.24 18.21 9.85
CA HIS A 268 3.55 17.61 9.66
C HIS A 268 3.70 16.29 10.44
N ILE A 269 2.93 15.27 10.05
CA ILE A 269 2.81 13.97 10.73
C ILE A 269 4.19 13.29 10.91
N LYS A 270 5.11 13.41 9.96
CA LYS A 270 6.46 12.84 10.08
C LYS A 270 7.26 13.46 11.22
N GLY A 271 7.12 14.77 11.45
CA GLY A 271 7.71 15.46 12.58
C GLY A 271 7.10 15.03 13.90
N MET A 272 5.77 14.94 13.95
CA MET A 272 5.04 14.50 15.14
C MET A 272 5.40 13.06 15.56
N LEU A 273 5.70 12.18 14.63
CA LEU A 273 6.13 10.79 14.92
C LEU A 273 7.50 10.69 15.58
N ARG A 274 8.31 11.74 15.59
CA ARG A 274 9.59 11.78 16.33
C ARG A 274 9.38 11.90 17.84
N ASN A 275 8.22 12.37 18.27
CA ASN A 275 7.86 12.39 19.68
C ASN A 275 7.51 10.98 20.17
N HIS A 276 8.41 10.36 20.95
CA HIS A 276 8.27 8.99 21.45
C HIS A 276 6.99 8.77 22.28
N ARG A 277 6.50 9.76 23.00
CA ARG A 277 5.29 9.66 23.83
C ARG A 277 4.03 9.55 22.97
N LEU A 278 4.00 10.22 21.82
CA LEU A 278 2.85 10.29 20.92
C LEU A 278 2.94 9.32 19.73
N ALA A 279 4.14 8.87 19.35
CA ALA A 279 4.39 8.08 18.14
C ALA A 279 3.49 6.83 18.02
N ARG A 280 3.27 6.12 19.14
CA ARG A 280 2.41 4.93 19.15
C ARG A 280 0.95 5.28 18.87
N SER A 281 0.41 6.32 19.51
CA SER A 281 -0.97 6.78 19.33
C SER A 281 -1.17 7.31 17.91
N LEU A 282 -0.26 8.17 17.42
CA LEU A 282 -0.28 8.70 16.06
C LEU A 282 -0.23 7.61 14.98
N SER A 283 0.65 6.62 15.15
CA SER A 283 0.70 5.45 14.25
C SER A 283 -0.58 4.63 14.28
N SER A 284 -1.25 4.55 15.43
CA SER A 284 -2.52 3.82 15.59
C SER A 284 -3.66 4.50 14.86
N VAL A 285 -3.74 5.82 14.92
CA VAL A 285 -4.80 6.63 14.27
C VAL A 285 -4.67 6.66 12.75
N SER A 286 -3.44 6.71 12.24
CA SER A 286 -3.12 6.68 10.79
C SER A 286 -3.73 7.84 9.97
N TRP A 287 -3.62 9.07 10.47
CA TRP A 287 -4.11 10.28 9.78
C TRP A 287 -3.59 10.44 8.36
N ALA A 288 -2.29 10.15 8.10
CA ALA A 288 -1.74 10.20 6.75
C ALA A 288 -2.52 9.32 5.76
N SER A 289 -2.94 8.13 6.18
CA SER A 289 -3.78 7.25 5.35
C SER A 289 -5.18 7.81 5.16
N PHE A 290 -5.74 8.42 6.20
CA PHE A 290 -7.06 9.05 6.16
C PHE A 290 -7.08 10.24 5.18
N PHE A 291 -6.14 11.16 5.30
CA PHE A 291 -6.01 12.31 4.38
C PHE A 291 -5.78 11.86 2.93
N SER A 292 -4.91 10.88 2.71
CA SER A 292 -4.74 10.30 1.38
C SER A 292 -6.04 9.71 0.83
N MET A 293 -6.88 9.09 1.69
CA MET A 293 -8.20 8.57 1.27
C MET A 293 -9.19 9.69 0.95
N LEU A 294 -9.18 10.79 1.68
CA LEU A 294 -9.98 11.98 1.37
C LEU A 294 -9.56 12.59 0.03
N GLU A 295 -8.26 12.82 -0.17
CA GLU A 295 -7.71 13.45 -1.36
C GLU A 295 -8.07 12.67 -2.64
N TYR A 296 -7.81 11.35 -2.70
CA TYR A 296 -8.12 10.61 -3.92
C TYR A 296 -9.62 10.44 -4.16
N LYS A 297 -10.44 10.33 -3.08
CA LYS A 297 -11.90 10.26 -3.24
C LYS A 297 -12.49 11.60 -3.66
N ALA A 298 -12.02 12.69 -3.09
CA ALA A 298 -12.40 14.02 -3.52
C ALA A 298 -12.09 14.23 -5.01
N SER A 299 -10.88 13.88 -5.44
CA SER A 299 -10.50 13.91 -6.86
C SER A 299 -11.40 13.04 -7.75
N TRP A 300 -11.90 11.90 -7.25
CA TRP A 300 -12.80 11.03 -8.02
C TRP A 300 -14.19 11.63 -8.20
N TYR A 301 -14.72 12.30 -7.19
CA TYR A 301 -16.12 12.75 -7.17
C TYR A 301 -16.29 14.26 -7.42
N GLY A 302 -15.19 14.98 -7.69
CA GLY A 302 -15.24 16.42 -7.97
C GLY A 302 -15.39 17.29 -6.73
N ASN A 303 -15.04 16.77 -5.53
CA ASN A 303 -15.01 17.54 -4.31
C ASN A 303 -13.68 18.30 -4.16
N GLU A 304 -13.70 19.36 -3.37
CA GLU A 304 -12.55 20.19 -3.06
C GLU A 304 -11.99 19.86 -1.68
N ILE A 305 -10.66 19.74 -1.59
CA ILE A 305 -9.94 19.64 -0.30
C ILE A 305 -9.13 20.92 -0.10
N ILE A 306 -9.44 21.65 0.95
CA ILE A 306 -8.71 22.86 1.35
C ILE A 306 -7.81 22.49 2.52
N LYS A 307 -6.50 22.71 2.38
CA LYS A 307 -5.53 22.52 3.46
C LYS A 307 -5.26 23.86 4.16
N VAL A 308 -5.58 23.89 5.45
CA VAL A 308 -5.25 25.06 6.30
C VAL A 308 -3.76 25.01 6.63
N PRO A 309 -3.03 26.13 6.51
CA PRO A 309 -1.59 26.17 6.80
C PRO A 309 -1.24 25.66 8.20
N THR A 310 -0.13 24.93 8.33
CA THR A 310 0.31 24.26 9.58
C THR A 310 0.43 25.19 10.78
N MET A 311 0.66 26.50 10.56
CA MET A 311 0.85 27.50 11.62
C MET A 311 -0.37 28.41 11.80
N TYR A 312 -1.51 28.05 11.21
CA TYR A 312 -2.73 28.83 11.42
C TYR A 312 -3.24 28.64 12.86
N PRO A 313 -3.40 29.74 13.64
CA PRO A 313 -3.77 29.66 15.05
C PRO A 313 -5.26 29.38 15.23
N SER A 314 -5.73 28.24 14.75
CA SER A 314 -7.17 27.87 14.74
C SER A 314 -7.78 27.82 16.15
N SER A 315 -7.01 27.40 17.16
CA SER A 315 -7.46 27.35 18.57
C SER A 315 -7.49 28.71 19.25
N GLN A 316 -6.86 29.74 18.68
CA GLN A 316 -6.78 31.09 19.22
C GLN A 316 -7.67 32.08 18.49
N THR A 317 -8.16 31.72 17.31
CA THR A 317 -8.95 32.61 16.46
C THR A 317 -10.44 32.37 16.69
N CYS A 318 -11.17 33.40 17.08
CA CYS A 318 -12.63 33.34 17.20
C CYS A 318 -13.25 33.13 15.82
N SER A 319 -14.05 32.09 15.68
CA SER A 319 -14.73 31.74 14.41
C SER A 319 -15.77 32.79 13.98
N CYS A 320 -16.24 33.62 14.91
CA CYS A 320 -17.30 34.60 14.67
C CYS A 320 -16.76 35.96 14.23
N CYS A 321 -15.70 36.47 14.90
CA CYS A 321 -15.19 37.82 14.67
C CYS A 321 -13.73 37.88 14.21
N GLY A 322 -13.03 36.75 14.11
CA GLY A 322 -11.62 36.70 13.71
C GLY A 322 -10.63 37.18 14.78
N TYR A 323 -11.10 37.57 15.97
CA TYR A 323 -10.23 37.99 17.07
C TYR A 323 -9.29 36.85 17.47
N GLN A 324 -8.00 37.15 17.55
CA GLN A 324 -6.98 36.20 18.05
C GLN A 324 -6.73 36.47 19.52
N ASN A 325 -7.01 35.49 20.37
CA ASN A 325 -6.69 35.54 21.78
C ASN A 325 -5.19 35.32 21.98
N PRO A 326 -4.41 36.32 22.44
CA PRO A 326 -3.01 36.11 22.77
C PRO A 326 -2.91 35.15 23.96
N LEU A 327 -2.04 34.11 23.83
CA LEU A 327 -1.69 33.21 24.93
C LEU A 327 -0.84 33.93 25.96
#